data_300b9b3a32392ae6b7f9bd15920198da
#
_entry.id   300b9b3a32392ae6b7f9bd15920198da
#
_cell.length_a   1.000
_cell.length_b   1.000
_cell.length_c   1.000
_cell.angle_alpha   90.00
_cell.angle_beta   90.00
_cell.angle_gamma   90.00
#
_symmetry.space_group_name_H-M   'P 1'
#
loop_
_entity.id
_entity.type
_entity.pdbx_description
1 polymer ?
#
loop_
_entity_poly.entity_id
_entity_poly.type
_entity_poly.pdbx_seq_one_letter_code
_entity_poly.pdbx_strand_id
1 'polypeptide(L)'
;MCAIAILVYVCGVTASTCTHDEFSVFRRLEALTVVLIQLLGEVGEVICVVLPLHALGALTVVIYGTWFYGFGVLFTDLSEFHGVSASTLGITFGIAQLISGIGAVATGRRLDVFGPRAVLGVIGPVGAVVYCASSYATGPAFLALYSLGGGLMGSAGFYSFTQPLAVRVASTDATRAITRLTIWGAFSSPVMIPLTEVLRSHYGWQTAVRLPAALTMIAFFFAAAVCRVEVVAAEKPPALITSLRSALGYTRLRLFTLGAFLSSIAVSTLLVFQVPTMTAAGLSTATAALLASVRGFMQLAGRIPLVAAINRFTAPRLIIAARYALGVSALFLLGSGNIAFAIVYIVFAGITIGALSALDGVAARGIVEPQVFGTVMGGIGLITTLGGAIGPIFSGWLKDVFNSSIAPITIVCITAIAAAMVFSLQPSDDAGVEVRKS
;
A
#
# COMPACT_ATOMS: atom_id res chain seq x y z
N MET A 1 -19.11 29.16 -18.24
CA MET A 1 -18.51 30.51 -18.20
C MET A 1 -19.18 31.47 -19.19
N CYS A 2 -19.28 31.18 -20.49
CA CYS A 2 -19.91 32.11 -21.48
C CYS A 2 -21.37 32.44 -21.21
N ALA A 3 -22.22 31.49 -20.77
CA ALA A 3 -23.64 31.74 -20.51
C ALA A 3 -23.85 32.67 -19.28
N ILE A 4 -23.00 32.60 -18.30
CA ILE A 4 -23.05 33.47 -17.09
C ILE A 4 -22.59 34.89 -17.43
N ALA A 5 -21.57 35.04 -18.29
CA ALA A 5 -21.11 36.33 -18.77
C ALA A 5 -22.18 37.04 -19.63
N ILE A 6 -22.94 36.30 -20.41
CA ILE A 6 -24.06 36.82 -21.22
C ILE A 6 -25.22 37.27 -20.31
N LEU A 7 -25.54 36.50 -19.26
CA LEU A 7 -26.60 36.86 -18.31
C LEU A 7 -26.24 38.14 -17.52
N VAL A 8 -25.01 38.29 -17.06
CA VAL A 8 -24.50 39.47 -16.36
C VAL A 8 -24.46 40.68 -17.27
N TYR A 9 -24.13 40.48 -18.57
CA TYR A 9 -24.11 41.56 -19.55
C TYR A 9 -25.53 42.03 -19.93
N VAL A 10 -26.48 41.11 -20.12
CA VAL A 10 -27.88 41.43 -20.41
C VAL A 10 -28.56 42.13 -19.21
N CYS A 11 -28.27 41.65 -17.99
CA CYS A 11 -28.82 42.28 -16.77
C CYS A 11 -28.17 43.65 -16.43
N GLY A 12 -26.90 43.85 -16.75
CA GLY A 12 -26.22 45.12 -16.53
C GLY A 12 -26.72 46.26 -17.41
N VAL A 13 -27.27 45.96 -18.57
CA VAL A 13 -27.84 46.97 -19.54
C VAL A 13 -29.23 47.44 -19.11
N THR A 14 -29.98 46.65 -18.29
CA THR A 14 -31.35 46.99 -17.85
C THR A 14 -31.44 47.67 -16.47
N ALA A 15 -30.32 47.80 -15.76
CA ALA A 15 -30.31 48.27 -14.37
C ALA A 15 -30.62 49.77 -14.22
N SER A 16 -30.73 50.54 -15.30
CA SER A 16 -30.96 51.97 -15.22
C SER A 16 -32.45 52.40 -15.11
N THR A 17 -33.40 51.43 -15.14
CA THR A 17 -34.85 51.73 -15.14
C THR A 17 -35.66 50.91 -14.12
N CYS A 18 -35.00 50.12 -13.23
CA CYS A 18 -35.69 49.27 -12.27
C CYS A 18 -36.26 49.99 -11.06
N THR A 19 -37.48 49.62 -10.63
CA THR A 19 -38.11 50.06 -9.39
C THR A 19 -37.47 49.33 -8.14
N HIS A 20 -37.65 49.89 -6.96
CA HIS A 20 -37.03 49.39 -5.71
C HIS A 20 -37.36 47.91 -5.38
N ASP A 21 -38.52 47.44 -5.81
CA ASP A 21 -38.95 46.02 -5.63
C ASP A 21 -38.25 45.07 -6.58
N GLU A 22 -38.05 45.47 -7.82
CA GLU A 22 -37.32 44.68 -8.81
C GLU A 22 -35.83 44.49 -8.42
N PHE A 23 -35.24 45.50 -7.77
CA PHE A 23 -33.87 45.44 -7.26
C PHE A 23 -33.71 44.43 -6.12
N SER A 24 -34.77 44.21 -5.31
CA SER A 24 -34.77 43.22 -4.24
C SER A 24 -34.85 41.78 -4.81
N VAL A 25 -35.61 41.57 -5.85
CA VAL A 25 -35.71 40.28 -6.59
C VAL A 25 -34.40 39.99 -7.30
N PHE A 26 -33.76 40.97 -7.90
CA PHE A 26 -32.47 40.82 -8.58
C PHE A 26 -31.34 40.40 -7.60
N ARG A 27 -31.25 41.03 -6.42
CA ARG A 27 -30.29 40.60 -5.37
C ARG A 27 -30.53 39.17 -4.87
N ARG A 28 -31.81 38.73 -4.78
CA ARG A 28 -32.12 37.38 -4.39
C ARG A 28 -31.73 36.37 -5.48
N LEU A 29 -31.90 36.70 -6.76
CA LEU A 29 -31.47 35.88 -7.89
C LEU A 29 -29.95 35.80 -7.98
N GLU A 30 -29.21 36.88 -7.76
CA GLU A 30 -27.74 36.87 -7.65
C GLU A 30 -27.29 35.96 -6.49
N ALA A 31 -27.86 36.12 -5.31
CA ALA A 31 -27.53 35.27 -4.15
C ALA A 31 -27.83 33.78 -4.43
N LEU A 32 -28.96 33.45 -5.03
CA LEU A 32 -29.31 32.09 -5.44
C LEU A 32 -28.35 31.55 -6.50
N THR A 33 -27.93 32.36 -7.44
CA THR A 33 -26.97 31.97 -8.47
C THR A 33 -25.59 31.67 -7.90
N VAL A 34 -25.11 32.48 -6.95
CA VAL A 34 -23.87 32.26 -6.22
C VAL A 34 -23.93 30.97 -5.41
N VAL A 35 -25.03 30.74 -4.68
CA VAL A 35 -25.23 29.50 -3.91
C VAL A 35 -25.29 28.27 -4.85
N LEU A 36 -25.98 28.37 -5.98
CA LEU A 36 -26.05 27.29 -6.96
C LEU A 36 -24.68 26.97 -7.58
N ILE A 37 -23.88 28.00 -7.91
CA ILE A 37 -22.52 27.85 -8.42
C ILE A 37 -21.62 27.18 -7.36
N GLN A 38 -21.76 27.57 -6.10
CA GLN A 38 -21.03 27.00 -4.98
C GLN A 38 -21.41 25.53 -4.76
N LEU A 39 -22.71 25.21 -4.74
CA LEU A 39 -23.21 23.83 -4.65
C LEU A 39 -22.76 22.98 -5.83
N LEU A 40 -22.82 23.49 -7.07
CA LEU A 40 -22.31 22.80 -8.26
C LEU A 40 -20.80 22.60 -8.20
N GLY A 41 -20.06 23.55 -7.63
CA GLY A 41 -18.62 23.42 -7.36
C GLY A 41 -18.31 22.33 -6.36
N GLU A 42 -19.03 22.28 -5.23
CA GLU A 42 -18.88 21.24 -4.21
C GLU A 42 -19.26 19.85 -4.76
N VAL A 43 -20.36 19.73 -5.51
CA VAL A 43 -20.75 18.48 -6.18
C VAL A 43 -19.69 18.07 -7.20
N GLY A 44 -19.13 19.02 -7.94
CA GLY A 44 -18.05 18.79 -8.88
C GLY A 44 -16.77 18.28 -8.19
N GLU A 45 -16.39 18.86 -7.05
CA GLU A 45 -15.26 18.39 -6.26
C GLU A 45 -15.48 16.97 -5.74
N VAL A 46 -16.68 16.67 -5.23
CA VAL A 46 -17.04 15.31 -4.76
C VAL A 46 -16.91 14.30 -5.89
N ILE A 47 -17.44 14.62 -7.07
CA ILE A 47 -17.41 13.69 -8.22
C ILE A 47 -16.00 13.56 -8.79
N CYS A 48 -15.24 14.65 -8.90
CA CYS A 48 -13.97 14.66 -9.60
C CYS A 48 -12.77 14.30 -8.72
N VAL A 49 -12.84 14.51 -7.41
CA VAL A 49 -11.71 14.31 -6.47
C VAL A 49 -12.03 13.30 -5.37
N VAL A 50 -13.13 13.50 -4.66
CA VAL A 50 -13.44 12.69 -3.46
C VAL A 50 -13.79 11.27 -3.84
N LEU A 51 -14.69 11.06 -4.80
CA LEU A 51 -15.13 9.75 -5.24
C LEU A 51 -13.97 8.89 -5.82
N PRO A 52 -13.10 9.40 -6.71
CA PRO A 52 -11.93 8.65 -7.17
C PRO A 52 -10.96 8.27 -6.06
N LEU A 53 -10.71 9.14 -5.07
CA LEU A 53 -9.83 8.82 -3.95
C LEU A 53 -10.40 7.69 -3.08
N HIS A 54 -11.72 7.67 -2.83
CA HIS A 54 -12.36 6.57 -2.13
C HIS A 54 -12.38 5.29 -2.95
N ALA A 55 -12.58 5.36 -4.25
CA ALA A 55 -12.51 4.19 -5.14
C ALA A 55 -11.11 3.57 -5.14
N LEU A 56 -10.05 4.38 -5.21
CA LEU A 56 -8.66 3.92 -5.09
C LEU A 56 -8.37 3.36 -3.71
N GLY A 57 -8.95 3.96 -2.66
CA GLY A 57 -8.86 3.45 -1.30
C GLY A 57 -9.49 2.07 -1.15
N ALA A 58 -10.73 1.90 -1.61
CA ALA A 58 -11.43 0.62 -1.61
C ALA A 58 -10.67 -0.44 -2.44
N LEU A 59 -10.19 -0.08 -3.62
CA LEU A 59 -9.35 -0.94 -4.45
C LEU A 59 -8.10 -1.40 -3.69
N THR A 60 -7.41 -0.49 -3.01
CA THR A 60 -6.23 -0.80 -2.19
C THR A 60 -6.57 -1.79 -1.08
N VAL A 61 -7.69 -1.58 -0.36
CA VAL A 61 -8.17 -2.49 0.69
C VAL A 61 -8.34 -3.90 0.14
N VAL A 62 -9.08 -4.03 -0.95
CA VAL A 62 -9.43 -5.34 -1.51
C VAL A 62 -8.20 -6.06 -2.07
N ILE A 63 -7.33 -5.37 -2.81
CA ILE A 63 -6.16 -6.00 -3.43
C ILE A 63 -5.15 -6.51 -2.39
N TYR A 64 -4.78 -5.66 -1.41
CA TYR A 64 -3.88 -6.12 -0.36
C TYR A 64 -4.49 -7.29 0.41
N GLY A 65 -5.81 -7.26 0.61
CA GLY A 65 -6.51 -8.34 1.30
C GLY A 65 -6.57 -9.63 0.52
N THR A 66 -6.87 -9.55 -0.77
CA THR A 66 -7.16 -10.73 -1.60
C THR A 66 -5.96 -11.67 -1.71
N TRP A 67 -4.77 -11.16 -2.04
CA TRP A 67 -3.64 -12.07 -2.20
C TRP A 67 -2.52 -11.85 -1.18
N PHE A 68 -2.24 -10.64 -0.77
CA PHE A 68 -1.12 -10.39 0.13
C PHE A 68 -1.40 -10.86 1.56
N TYR A 69 -2.51 -10.40 2.17
CA TYR A 69 -2.90 -10.85 3.52
C TYR A 69 -3.63 -12.19 3.50
N GLY A 70 -4.43 -12.46 2.48
CA GLY A 70 -5.15 -13.71 2.31
C GLY A 70 -4.21 -14.91 2.18
N PHE A 71 -3.02 -14.72 1.59
CA PHE A 71 -2.03 -15.79 1.45
C PHE A 71 -1.63 -16.43 2.78
N GLY A 72 -1.40 -15.63 3.82
CA GLY A 72 -1.04 -16.15 5.14
C GLY A 72 -2.17 -16.95 5.81
N VAL A 73 -3.44 -16.58 5.56
CA VAL A 73 -4.62 -17.31 6.05
C VAL A 73 -4.78 -18.65 5.33
N LEU A 74 -4.56 -18.65 4.02
CA LEU A 74 -4.71 -19.83 3.16
C LEU A 74 -3.48 -20.74 3.15
N PHE A 75 -2.38 -20.35 3.78
CA PHE A 75 -1.07 -20.99 3.67
C PHE A 75 -1.12 -22.50 3.96
N THR A 76 -1.78 -22.90 5.05
CA THR A 76 -1.87 -24.30 5.47
C THR A 76 -2.73 -25.11 4.50
N ASP A 77 -3.93 -24.60 4.14
CA ASP A 77 -4.82 -25.29 3.19
C ASP A 77 -4.17 -25.46 1.81
N LEU A 78 -3.44 -24.45 1.33
CA LEU A 78 -2.72 -24.52 0.05
C LEU A 78 -1.58 -25.55 0.11
N SER A 79 -0.85 -25.60 1.23
CA SER A 79 0.22 -26.58 1.44
C SER A 79 -0.33 -28.02 1.44
N GLU A 80 -1.39 -28.25 2.20
CA GLU A 80 -2.01 -29.57 2.34
C GLU A 80 -2.71 -30.02 1.06
N PHE A 81 -3.54 -29.16 0.46
CA PHE A 81 -4.30 -29.53 -0.75
C PHE A 81 -3.42 -29.81 -1.96
N HIS A 82 -2.37 -29.04 -2.16
CA HIS A 82 -1.46 -29.20 -3.30
C HIS A 82 -0.26 -30.11 -2.99
N GLY A 83 -0.08 -30.53 -1.73
CA GLY A 83 1.08 -31.35 -1.31
C GLY A 83 2.41 -30.63 -1.52
N VAL A 84 2.43 -29.30 -1.33
CA VAL A 84 3.61 -28.46 -1.58
C VAL A 84 4.24 -27.97 -0.27
N SER A 85 5.56 -27.80 -0.29
CA SER A 85 6.33 -27.35 0.86
C SER A 85 6.16 -25.85 1.13
N ALA A 86 6.57 -25.41 2.32
CA ALA A 86 6.59 -24.00 2.69
C ALA A 86 7.53 -23.18 1.79
N SER A 87 8.63 -23.78 1.34
CA SER A 87 9.54 -23.22 0.34
C SER A 87 8.82 -22.90 -0.96
N THR A 88 8.06 -23.87 -1.48
CA THR A 88 7.29 -23.70 -2.73
C THR A 88 6.25 -22.58 -2.60
N LEU A 89 5.54 -22.50 -1.49
CA LEU A 89 4.60 -21.41 -1.24
C LEU A 89 5.32 -20.06 -1.06
N GLY A 90 6.46 -20.05 -0.38
CA GLY A 90 7.32 -18.87 -0.26
C GLY A 90 7.78 -18.35 -1.63
N ILE A 91 8.20 -19.25 -2.53
CA ILE A 91 8.57 -18.94 -3.92
C ILE A 91 7.36 -18.36 -4.68
N THR A 92 6.18 -18.98 -4.54
CA THR A 92 4.93 -18.54 -5.17
C THR A 92 4.60 -17.08 -4.79
N PHE A 93 4.64 -16.77 -3.49
CA PHE A 93 4.42 -15.42 -3.00
C PHE A 93 5.52 -14.46 -3.47
N GLY A 94 6.79 -14.89 -3.41
CA GLY A 94 7.93 -14.06 -3.83
C GLY A 94 7.88 -13.72 -5.32
N ILE A 95 7.52 -14.67 -6.19
CA ILE A 95 7.33 -14.43 -7.63
C ILE A 95 6.18 -13.43 -7.84
N ALA A 96 5.06 -13.57 -7.14
CA ALA A 96 3.96 -12.60 -7.22
C ALA A 96 4.44 -11.19 -6.83
N GLN A 97 5.23 -11.06 -5.75
CA GLN A 97 5.83 -9.78 -5.35
C GLN A 97 6.75 -9.21 -6.42
N LEU A 98 7.62 -10.03 -7.02
CA LEU A 98 8.51 -9.60 -8.10
C LEU A 98 7.74 -9.11 -9.33
N ILE A 99 6.73 -9.87 -9.76
CA ILE A 99 5.85 -9.47 -10.87
C ILE A 99 5.14 -8.15 -10.53
N SER A 100 4.66 -7.98 -9.30
CA SER A 100 4.04 -6.74 -8.85
C SER A 100 5.00 -5.56 -8.92
N GLY A 101 6.22 -5.69 -8.40
CA GLY A 101 7.21 -4.60 -8.38
C GLY A 101 7.71 -4.22 -9.78
N ILE A 102 8.09 -5.20 -10.59
CA ILE A 102 8.54 -4.97 -11.98
C ILE A 102 7.37 -4.43 -12.82
N GLY A 103 6.20 -5.03 -12.65
CA GLY A 103 4.97 -4.61 -13.31
C GLY A 103 4.56 -3.18 -12.95
N ALA A 104 4.81 -2.73 -11.72
CA ALA A 104 4.51 -1.37 -11.27
C ALA A 104 5.26 -0.31 -12.10
N VAL A 105 6.49 -0.60 -12.55
CA VAL A 105 7.24 0.29 -13.46
C VAL A 105 6.54 0.37 -14.83
N ALA A 106 6.07 -0.75 -15.36
CA ALA A 106 5.38 -0.79 -16.63
C ALA A 106 3.99 -0.13 -16.57
N THR A 107 3.24 -0.38 -15.49
CA THR A 107 1.91 0.24 -15.27
C THR A 107 2.03 1.73 -15.00
N GLY A 108 3.07 2.18 -14.29
CA GLY A 108 3.37 3.60 -14.09
C GLY A 108 3.62 4.32 -15.42
N ARG A 109 4.44 3.74 -16.31
CA ARG A 109 4.67 4.30 -17.66
C ARG A 109 3.39 4.34 -18.50
N ARG A 110 2.55 3.31 -18.39
CA ARG A 110 1.25 3.31 -19.08
C ARG A 110 0.29 4.35 -18.53
N LEU A 111 0.33 4.58 -17.21
CA LEU A 111 -0.41 5.68 -16.57
C LEU A 111 0.01 7.03 -17.16
N ASP A 112 1.32 7.23 -17.40
CA ASP A 112 1.85 8.48 -17.96
C ASP A 112 1.42 8.71 -19.41
N VAL A 113 1.35 7.64 -20.21
CA VAL A 113 1.08 7.74 -21.67
C VAL A 113 -0.40 7.60 -22.01
N PHE A 114 -1.11 6.67 -21.37
CA PHE A 114 -2.48 6.28 -21.73
C PHE A 114 -3.51 6.61 -20.65
N GLY A 115 -3.05 7.15 -19.52
CA GLY A 115 -3.91 7.39 -18.36
C GLY A 115 -4.27 6.12 -17.58
N PRO A 116 -5.09 6.26 -16.52
CA PRO A 116 -5.35 5.16 -15.58
C PRO A 116 -6.26 4.06 -16.11
N ARG A 117 -7.13 4.36 -17.09
CA ARG A 117 -8.17 3.44 -17.56
C ARG A 117 -7.63 2.15 -18.16
N ALA A 118 -6.53 2.22 -18.92
CA ALA A 118 -5.91 1.04 -19.51
C ALA A 118 -5.36 0.08 -18.44
N VAL A 119 -4.80 0.62 -17.38
CA VAL A 119 -4.25 -0.18 -16.28
C VAL A 119 -5.36 -0.73 -15.39
N LEU A 120 -6.26 0.13 -14.92
CA LEU A 120 -7.36 -0.25 -14.03
C LEU A 120 -8.43 -1.08 -14.74
N GLY A 121 -8.71 -0.82 -16.03
CA GLY A 121 -9.75 -1.51 -16.80
C GLY A 121 -9.30 -2.80 -17.48
N VAL A 122 -7.99 -3.04 -17.62
CA VAL A 122 -7.47 -4.23 -18.30
C VAL A 122 -6.50 -5.01 -17.46
N ILE A 123 -5.36 -4.41 -17.05
CA ILE A 123 -4.28 -5.16 -16.38
C ILE A 123 -4.75 -5.73 -15.04
N GLY A 124 -5.39 -4.91 -14.22
CA GLY A 124 -5.92 -5.33 -12.93
C GLY A 124 -6.98 -6.42 -13.02
N PRO A 125 -8.05 -6.23 -13.82
CA PRO A 125 -9.08 -7.27 -14.04
C PRO A 125 -8.53 -8.57 -14.62
N VAL A 126 -7.61 -8.52 -15.59
CA VAL A 126 -6.92 -9.72 -16.10
C VAL A 126 -6.17 -10.43 -14.98
N GLY A 127 -5.47 -9.68 -14.12
CA GLY A 127 -4.83 -10.25 -12.92
C GLY A 127 -5.82 -10.95 -12.00
N ALA A 128 -6.99 -10.34 -11.75
CA ALA A 128 -8.04 -10.93 -10.92
C ALA A 128 -8.64 -12.22 -11.54
N VAL A 129 -8.84 -12.25 -12.86
CA VAL A 129 -9.29 -13.45 -13.58
C VAL A 129 -8.25 -14.58 -13.48
N VAL A 130 -6.97 -14.28 -13.73
CA VAL A 130 -5.87 -15.25 -13.63
C VAL A 130 -5.74 -15.77 -12.21
N TYR A 131 -5.85 -14.90 -11.21
CA TYR A 131 -5.83 -15.29 -9.80
C TYR A 131 -7.04 -16.17 -9.44
N CYS A 132 -8.24 -15.83 -9.90
CA CYS A 132 -9.43 -16.66 -9.76
C CYS A 132 -9.25 -18.05 -10.42
N ALA A 133 -8.68 -18.08 -11.63
CA ALA A 133 -8.40 -19.30 -12.37
C ALA A 133 -7.45 -20.27 -11.62
N SER A 134 -6.56 -19.75 -10.78
CA SER A 134 -5.69 -20.59 -9.95
C SER A 134 -6.46 -21.55 -9.07
N SER A 135 -7.65 -21.17 -8.60
CA SER A 135 -8.49 -22.01 -7.74
C SER A 135 -9.07 -23.26 -8.43
N TYR A 136 -8.95 -23.37 -9.73
CA TYR A 136 -9.36 -24.53 -10.54
C TYR A 136 -8.16 -25.37 -11.01
N ALA A 137 -6.93 -24.87 -10.77
CA ALA A 137 -5.70 -25.50 -11.19
C ALA A 137 -5.06 -26.31 -10.03
N THR A 138 -4.20 -27.25 -10.37
CA THR A 138 -3.44 -28.06 -9.42
C THR A 138 -1.94 -28.05 -9.78
N GLY A 139 -1.10 -28.39 -8.80
CA GLY A 139 0.34 -28.51 -9.00
C GLY A 139 1.01 -27.23 -9.54
N PRO A 140 1.93 -27.34 -10.50
CA PRO A 140 2.66 -26.17 -11.03
C PRO A 140 1.77 -25.14 -11.70
N ALA A 141 0.63 -25.54 -12.29
CA ALA A 141 -0.31 -24.59 -12.90
C ALA A 141 -0.96 -23.68 -11.85
N PHE A 142 -1.33 -24.22 -10.68
CA PHE A 142 -1.80 -23.43 -9.55
C PHE A 142 -0.75 -22.36 -9.17
N LEU A 143 0.49 -22.78 -8.94
CA LEU A 143 1.57 -21.89 -8.49
C LEU A 143 1.81 -20.75 -9.50
N ALA A 144 1.84 -21.09 -10.80
CA ALA A 144 2.04 -20.13 -11.87
C ALA A 144 0.88 -19.11 -11.97
N LEU A 145 -0.37 -19.59 -11.97
CA LEU A 145 -1.55 -18.72 -12.07
C LEU A 145 -1.72 -17.84 -10.82
N TYR A 146 -1.47 -18.41 -9.62
CA TYR A 146 -1.54 -17.67 -8.37
C TYR A 146 -0.50 -16.53 -8.32
N SER A 147 0.75 -16.85 -8.69
CA SER A 147 1.83 -15.87 -8.75
C SER A 147 1.59 -14.79 -9.80
N LEU A 148 1.20 -15.18 -11.00
CA LEU A 148 0.94 -14.25 -12.11
C LEU A 148 -0.26 -13.35 -11.80
N GLY A 149 -1.36 -13.94 -11.36
CA GLY A 149 -2.58 -13.20 -11.02
C GLY A 149 -2.37 -12.21 -9.88
N GLY A 150 -1.76 -12.66 -8.76
CA GLY A 150 -1.43 -11.82 -7.63
C GLY A 150 -0.47 -10.69 -8.02
N GLY A 151 0.56 -11.00 -8.80
CA GLY A 151 1.53 -10.03 -9.30
C GLY A 151 0.92 -8.97 -10.23
N LEU A 152 0.06 -9.35 -11.17
CA LEU A 152 -0.64 -8.42 -12.06
C LEU A 152 -1.59 -7.51 -11.29
N MET A 153 -2.40 -8.06 -10.38
CA MET A 153 -3.25 -7.26 -9.50
C MET A 153 -2.42 -6.25 -8.69
N GLY A 154 -1.33 -6.72 -8.07
CA GLY A 154 -0.45 -5.87 -7.26
C GLY A 154 0.21 -4.75 -8.08
N SER A 155 0.62 -5.03 -9.33
CA SER A 155 1.23 -4.04 -10.22
C SER A 155 0.29 -2.89 -10.58
N ALA A 156 -1.02 -3.14 -10.59
CA ALA A 156 -2.07 -2.20 -10.97
C ALA A 156 -2.82 -1.58 -9.78
N GLY A 157 -2.60 -2.05 -8.55
CA GLY A 157 -3.42 -1.62 -7.42
C GLY A 157 -2.71 -1.45 -6.09
N PHE A 158 -1.43 -1.79 -5.96
CA PHE A 158 -0.65 -1.46 -4.76
C PHE A 158 -0.26 0.03 -4.74
N TYR A 159 0.24 0.47 -3.61
CA TYR A 159 0.65 1.87 -3.39
C TYR A 159 1.61 2.41 -4.45
N SER A 160 2.45 1.57 -5.03
CA SER A 160 3.35 1.92 -6.14
C SER A 160 2.62 2.48 -7.37
N PHE A 161 1.36 2.11 -7.57
CA PHE A 161 0.50 2.62 -8.64
C PHE A 161 -0.57 3.58 -8.11
N THR A 162 -1.25 3.24 -7.01
CA THR A 162 -2.41 4.00 -6.53
C THR A 162 -2.04 5.34 -5.89
N GLN A 163 -0.86 5.47 -5.25
CA GLN A 163 -0.41 6.75 -4.69
C GLN A 163 -0.09 7.80 -5.78
N PRO A 164 0.71 7.51 -6.82
CA PRO A 164 0.90 8.46 -7.93
C PRO A 164 -0.41 8.86 -8.60
N LEU A 165 -1.33 7.91 -8.79
CA LEU A 165 -2.63 8.20 -9.36
C LEU A 165 -3.48 9.09 -8.44
N ALA A 166 -3.49 8.82 -7.12
CA ALA A 166 -4.23 9.63 -6.15
C ALA A 166 -3.72 11.09 -6.11
N VAL A 167 -2.40 11.29 -6.21
CA VAL A 167 -1.80 12.62 -6.31
C VAL A 167 -2.27 13.37 -7.57
N ARG A 168 -2.35 12.68 -8.71
CA ARG A 168 -2.84 13.28 -9.97
C ARG A 168 -4.33 13.63 -9.91
N VAL A 169 -5.14 12.78 -9.29
CA VAL A 169 -6.57 13.04 -9.09
C VAL A 169 -6.80 14.25 -8.17
N ALA A 170 -6.02 14.37 -7.10
CA ALA A 170 -6.18 15.45 -6.13
C ALA A 170 -5.63 16.81 -6.59
N SER A 171 -4.76 16.85 -7.60
CA SER A 171 -4.14 18.00 -8.25
C SER A 171 -3.52 19.08 -7.33
N THR A 172 -4.14 19.44 -6.22
CA THR A 172 -3.73 20.56 -5.34
C THR A 172 -3.10 20.14 -4.02
N ASP A 173 -3.42 18.95 -3.47
CA ASP A 173 -2.92 18.49 -2.15
C ASP A 173 -2.48 17.02 -2.19
N ALA A 174 -1.28 16.81 -2.69
CA ALA A 174 -0.65 15.48 -2.76
C ALA A 174 -0.54 14.79 -1.40
N THR A 175 -0.22 15.55 -0.34
CA THR A 175 -0.05 15.01 1.01
C THR A 175 -1.37 14.47 1.55
N ARG A 176 -2.45 15.21 1.37
CA ARG A 176 -3.79 14.82 1.81
C ARG A 176 -4.29 13.58 1.03
N ALA A 177 -4.02 13.53 -0.28
CA ALA A 177 -4.39 12.39 -1.12
C ALA A 177 -3.69 11.10 -0.67
N ILE A 178 -2.37 11.14 -0.47
CA ILE A 178 -1.59 10.00 0.01
C ILE A 178 -2.06 9.58 1.42
N THR A 179 -2.29 10.54 2.30
CA THR A 179 -2.75 10.26 3.67
C THR A 179 -4.12 9.57 3.66
N ARG A 180 -5.09 10.06 2.89
CA ARG A 180 -6.41 9.41 2.75
C ARG A 180 -6.28 8.00 2.23
N LEU A 181 -5.48 7.79 1.18
CA LEU A 181 -5.26 6.46 0.61
C LEU A 181 -4.61 5.50 1.61
N THR A 182 -3.62 5.96 2.39
CA THR A 182 -2.96 5.12 3.40
C THR A 182 -3.86 4.79 4.58
N ILE A 183 -4.79 5.68 4.95
CA ILE A 183 -5.83 5.39 5.94
C ILE A 183 -6.73 4.26 5.44
N TRP A 184 -7.21 4.32 4.19
CA TRP A 184 -7.96 3.23 3.58
C TRP A 184 -7.20 1.91 3.63
N GLY A 185 -5.95 1.90 3.23
CA GLY A 185 -5.12 0.69 3.21
C GLY A 185 -4.90 0.06 4.60
N ALA A 186 -5.03 0.83 5.68
CA ALA A 186 -4.98 0.27 7.03
C ALA A 186 -6.16 -0.64 7.36
N PHE A 187 -7.29 -0.51 6.67
CA PHE A 187 -8.45 -1.38 6.81
C PHE A 187 -8.33 -2.70 6.03
N SER A 188 -7.28 -2.86 5.19
CA SER A 188 -7.15 -4.06 4.37
C SER A 188 -7.07 -5.34 5.21
N SER A 189 -6.14 -5.44 6.14
CA SER A 189 -6.03 -6.64 6.99
C SER A 189 -7.19 -6.79 7.97
N PRO A 190 -7.71 -5.74 8.65
CA PRO A 190 -8.88 -5.87 9.51
C PRO A 190 -10.15 -6.39 8.84
N VAL A 191 -10.35 -6.05 7.59
CA VAL A 191 -11.56 -6.44 6.84
C VAL A 191 -11.35 -7.76 6.11
N MET A 192 -10.24 -7.88 5.37
CA MET A 192 -10.09 -8.97 4.42
C MET A 192 -9.56 -10.26 5.05
N ILE A 193 -8.79 -10.20 6.16
CA ILE A 193 -8.34 -11.40 6.85
C ILE A 193 -9.53 -12.17 7.44
N PRO A 194 -10.44 -11.55 8.22
CA PRO A 194 -11.64 -12.24 8.71
C PRO A 194 -12.56 -12.71 7.58
N LEU A 195 -12.73 -11.91 6.53
CA LEU A 195 -13.51 -12.31 5.37
C LEU A 195 -12.92 -13.58 4.72
N THR A 196 -11.60 -13.62 4.49
CA THR A 196 -10.92 -14.78 3.92
C THR A 196 -11.09 -16.00 4.82
N GLU A 197 -10.97 -15.85 6.15
CA GLU A 197 -11.15 -16.94 7.11
C GLU A 197 -12.59 -17.47 7.13
N VAL A 198 -13.58 -16.60 7.14
CA VAL A 198 -15.01 -17.00 7.08
C VAL A 198 -15.29 -17.77 5.79
N LEU A 199 -14.81 -17.27 4.65
CA LEU A 199 -14.98 -17.96 3.37
C LEU A 199 -14.27 -19.31 3.35
N ARG A 200 -13.04 -19.37 3.88
CA ARG A 200 -12.24 -20.58 3.98
C ARG A 200 -12.91 -21.65 4.85
N SER A 201 -13.37 -21.27 6.04
CA SER A 201 -13.93 -22.19 7.03
C SER A 201 -15.30 -22.74 6.64
N HIS A 202 -16.14 -21.95 5.97
CA HIS A 202 -17.49 -22.38 5.60
C HIS A 202 -17.61 -22.91 4.18
N TYR A 203 -16.81 -22.41 3.24
CA TYR A 203 -16.95 -22.71 1.79
C TYR A 203 -15.67 -23.24 1.14
N GLY A 204 -14.60 -23.44 1.94
CA GLY A 204 -13.30 -23.91 1.46
C GLY A 204 -12.41 -22.83 0.86
N TRP A 205 -11.13 -23.17 0.74
CA TRP A 205 -10.09 -22.25 0.27
C TRP A 205 -10.34 -21.73 -1.15
N GLN A 206 -10.93 -22.56 -2.04
CA GLN A 206 -11.26 -22.17 -3.42
C GLN A 206 -12.21 -20.96 -3.43
N THR A 207 -13.23 -20.98 -2.59
CA THR A 207 -14.19 -19.86 -2.49
C THR A 207 -13.52 -18.64 -1.87
N ALA A 208 -12.61 -18.84 -0.91
CA ALA A 208 -11.81 -17.77 -0.33
C ALA A 208 -10.81 -17.13 -1.31
N VAL A 209 -10.50 -17.77 -2.44
CA VAL A 209 -9.78 -17.20 -3.59
C VAL A 209 -10.75 -16.50 -4.55
N ARG A 210 -11.84 -17.16 -4.94
CA ARG A 210 -12.76 -16.71 -6.00
C ARG A 210 -13.53 -15.42 -5.64
N LEU A 211 -14.14 -15.38 -4.46
CA LEU A 211 -14.95 -14.22 -4.06
C LEU A 211 -14.11 -12.96 -3.88
N PRO A 212 -12.98 -12.95 -3.17
CA PRO A 212 -12.11 -11.79 -3.12
C PRO A 212 -11.56 -11.38 -4.49
N ALA A 213 -11.27 -12.34 -5.40
CA ALA A 213 -10.88 -12.04 -6.78
C ALA A 213 -12.00 -11.29 -7.54
N ALA A 214 -13.24 -11.73 -7.40
CA ALA A 214 -14.39 -11.07 -8.00
C ALA A 214 -14.61 -9.65 -7.43
N LEU A 215 -14.48 -9.48 -6.11
CA LEU A 215 -14.54 -8.17 -5.46
C LEU A 215 -13.41 -7.25 -5.97
N THR A 216 -12.21 -7.79 -6.16
CA THR A 216 -11.06 -7.05 -6.71
C THR A 216 -11.35 -6.60 -8.15
N MET A 217 -11.92 -7.46 -8.96
CA MET A 217 -12.31 -7.13 -10.34
C MET A 217 -13.35 -6.01 -10.37
N ILE A 218 -14.38 -6.08 -9.53
CA ILE A 218 -15.40 -5.02 -9.40
C ILE A 218 -14.76 -3.71 -8.95
N ALA A 219 -13.86 -3.75 -7.96
CA ALA A 219 -13.17 -2.56 -7.47
C ALA A 219 -12.28 -1.92 -8.57
N PHE A 220 -11.62 -2.73 -9.41
CA PHE A 220 -10.86 -2.25 -10.56
C PHE A 220 -11.74 -1.54 -11.58
N PHE A 221 -12.86 -2.14 -11.97
CA PHE A 221 -13.79 -1.52 -12.93
C PHE A 221 -14.41 -0.24 -12.38
N PHE A 222 -14.77 -0.24 -11.10
CA PHE A 222 -15.27 0.96 -10.44
C PHE A 222 -14.22 2.08 -10.44
N ALA A 223 -12.98 1.78 -10.03
CA ALA A 223 -11.89 2.75 -10.08
C ALA A 223 -11.61 3.24 -11.50
N ALA A 224 -11.64 2.35 -12.51
CA ALA A 224 -11.47 2.72 -13.93
C ALA A 224 -12.58 3.65 -14.43
N ALA A 225 -13.81 3.49 -13.94
CA ALA A 225 -14.96 4.32 -14.33
C ALA A 225 -14.87 5.75 -13.77
N VAL A 226 -14.42 5.87 -12.49
CA VAL A 226 -14.44 7.16 -11.78
C VAL A 226 -13.12 7.93 -11.87
N CYS A 227 -11.96 7.23 -11.97
CA CYS A 227 -10.66 7.88 -12.07
C CYS A 227 -10.44 8.42 -13.50
N ARG A 228 -10.66 9.71 -13.68
CA ARG A 228 -10.39 10.43 -14.92
C ARG A 228 -9.27 11.42 -14.66
N VAL A 229 -8.13 11.20 -15.29
CA VAL A 229 -6.98 12.10 -15.23
C VAL A 229 -6.60 12.45 -16.65
N GLU A 230 -6.43 13.72 -16.94
CA GLU A 230 -5.89 14.17 -18.22
C GLU A 230 -4.44 13.70 -18.34
N VAL A 231 -4.11 13.15 -19.51
CA VAL A 231 -2.74 12.75 -19.82
C VAL A 231 -1.97 14.03 -20.16
N VAL A 232 -1.20 14.52 -19.21
CA VAL A 232 -0.24 15.59 -19.47
C VAL A 232 1.00 14.92 -20.04
N ALA A 233 1.39 15.28 -21.26
CA ALA A 233 2.63 14.81 -21.85
C ALA A 233 3.80 15.27 -20.95
N ALA A 234 4.25 14.41 -20.07
CA ALA A 234 5.37 14.69 -19.20
C ALA A 234 6.66 14.65 -20.02
N GLU A 235 7.59 15.56 -19.75
CA GLU A 235 8.98 15.43 -20.17
C GLU A 235 9.47 14.03 -19.78
N LYS A 236 10.26 13.39 -20.66
CA LYS A 236 10.76 12.02 -20.44
C LYS A 236 11.45 11.97 -19.06
N PRO A 237 10.93 11.22 -18.10
CA PRO A 237 11.59 11.11 -16.80
C PRO A 237 13.02 10.58 -17.02
N PRO A 238 14.00 11.03 -16.24
CA PRO A 238 15.35 10.55 -16.35
C PRO A 238 15.38 9.02 -16.19
N ALA A 239 16.33 8.36 -16.85
CA ALA A 239 16.40 6.90 -16.81
C ALA A 239 16.53 6.41 -15.34
N LEU A 240 15.62 5.55 -14.91
CA LEU A 240 15.53 5.03 -13.53
C LEU A 240 16.90 4.54 -13.02
N ILE A 241 17.64 3.81 -13.88
CA ILE A 241 18.95 3.24 -13.53
C ILE A 241 19.99 4.34 -13.27
N THR A 242 20.01 5.39 -14.10
CA THR A 242 20.96 6.50 -13.95
C THR A 242 20.67 7.28 -12.67
N SER A 243 19.40 7.64 -12.42
CA SER A 243 19.01 8.35 -11.22
C SER A 243 19.23 7.53 -9.95
N LEU A 244 18.95 6.22 -9.99
CA LEU A 244 19.20 5.32 -8.87
C LEU A 244 20.71 5.16 -8.60
N ARG A 245 21.52 5.03 -9.66
CA ARG A 245 22.99 4.91 -9.53
C ARG A 245 23.60 6.17 -8.94
N SER A 246 23.21 7.34 -9.39
CA SER A 246 23.70 8.62 -8.83
C SER A 246 23.24 8.78 -7.38
N ALA A 247 21.97 8.49 -7.09
CA ALA A 247 21.43 8.57 -5.74
C ALA A 247 22.12 7.60 -4.76
N LEU A 248 22.37 6.35 -5.16
CA LEU A 248 23.11 5.37 -4.36
C LEU A 248 24.62 5.70 -4.23
N GLY A 249 25.15 6.70 -4.92
CA GLY A 249 26.46 7.30 -4.67
C GLY A 249 26.56 7.90 -3.25
N TYR A 250 25.48 8.42 -2.71
CA TYR A 250 25.45 9.02 -1.37
C TYR A 250 25.32 7.95 -0.27
N THR A 251 26.26 7.94 0.68
CA THR A 251 26.28 6.95 1.78
C THR A 251 25.00 6.93 2.59
N ARG A 252 24.42 8.09 2.88
CA ARG A 252 23.16 8.21 3.63
C ARG A 252 22.00 7.50 2.91
N LEU A 253 21.90 7.66 1.60
CA LEU A 253 20.84 7.02 0.81
C LEU A 253 21.07 5.52 0.63
N ARG A 254 22.33 5.07 0.53
CA ARG A 254 22.66 3.63 0.54
C ARG A 254 22.22 2.95 1.83
N LEU A 255 22.55 3.55 2.98
CA LEU A 255 22.17 3.02 4.29
C LEU A 255 20.64 3.04 4.48
N PHE A 256 19.98 4.10 4.03
CA PHE A 256 18.52 4.16 4.02
C PHE A 256 17.91 3.02 3.18
N THR A 257 18.37 2.85 1.95
CA THR A 257 17.88 1.82 1.02
C THR A 257 18.13 0.40 1.55
N LEU A 258 19.32 0.15 2.11
CA LEU A 258 19.66 -1.14 2.71
C LEU A 258 18.78 -1.42 3.95
N GLY A 259 18.59 -0.43 4.82
CA GLY A 259 17.70 -0.55 5.98
C GLY A 259 16.24 -0.79 5.57
N ALA A 260 15.76 -0.12 4.52
CA ALA A 260 14.42 -0.34 3.98
C ALA A 260 14.27 -1.74 3.33
N PHE A 261 15.28 -2.21 2.62
CA PHE A 261 15.34 -3.57 2.06
C PHE A 261 15.25 -4.64 3.16
N LEU A 262 16.10 -4.56 4.21
CA LEU A 262 16.08 -5.48 5.33
C LEU A 262 14.74 -5.42 6.09
N SER A 263 14.20 -4.23 6.29
CA SER A 263 12.86 -4.05 6.89
C SER A 263 11.76 -4.70 6.07
N SER A 264 11.86 -4.64 4.74
CA SER A 264 10.90 -5.28 3.83
C SER A 264 10.96 -6.81 3.92
N ILE A 265 12.17 -7.40 4.07
CA ILE A 265 12.34 -8.83 4.36
C ILE A 265 11.59 -9.19 5.66
N ALA A 266 11.84 -8.43 6.74
CA ALA A 266 11.22 -8.67 8.04
C ALA A 266 9.69 -8.60 7.97
N VAL A 267 9.15 -7.52 7.41
CA VAL A 267 7.70 -7.28 7.38
C VAL A 267 6.99 -8.30 6.50
N SER A 268 7.48 -8.57 5.29
CA SER A 268 6.82 -9.53 4.39
C SER A 268 6.84 -10.96 4.94
N THR A 269 7.97 -11.39 5.50
CA THR A 269 8.07 -12.69 6.19
C THR A 269 7.07 -12.78 7.35
N LEU A 270 7.04 -11.74 8.20
CA LEU A 270 6.12 -11.72 9.34
C LEU A 270 4.67 -11.84 8.89
N LEU A 271 4.27 -11.08 7.87
CA LEU A 271 2.89 -11.06 7.37
C LEU A 271 2.46 -12.39 6.74
N VAL A 272 3.37 -13.09 6.07
CA VAL A 272 3.12 -14.41 5.48
C VAL A 272 3.05 -15.49 6.55
N PHE A 273 3.98 -15.49 7.51
CA PHE A 273 4.13 -16.58 8.46
C PHE A 273 3.43 -16.37 9.81
N GLN A 274 2.85 -15.20 10.11
CA GLN A 274 2.19 -14.94 11.39
C GLN A 274 1.04 -15.91 11.70
N VAL A 275 0.13 -16.15 10.75
CA VAL A 275 -0.99 -17.09 10.94
C VAL A 275 -0.46 -18.52 11.05
N PRO A 276 0.35 -19.04 10.10
CA PRO A 276 0.97 -20.35 10.24
C PRO A 276 1.75 -20.58 11.53
N THR A 277 2.44 -19.56 12.06
CA THR A 277 3.16 -19.68 13.33
C THR A 277 2.22 -19.77 14.53
N MET A 278 1.16 -18.96 14.56
CA MET A 278 0.14 -19.02 15.61
C MET A 278 -0.60 -20.37 15.62
N THR A 279 -0.93 -20.90 14.44
CA THR A 279 -1.57 -22.23 14.32
C THR A 279 -0.64 -23.36 14.74
N ALA A 280 0.65 -23.28 14.38
CA ALA A 280 1.66 -24.22 14.84
C ALA A 280 1.88 -24.15 16.38
N ALA A 281 1.62 -23.01 17.00
CA ALA A 281 1.64 -22.83 18.45
C ALA A 281 0.36 -23.32 19.17
N GLY A 282 -0.61 -23.88 18.42
CA GLY A 282 -1.84 -24.49 18.95
C GLY A 282 -3.09 -23.62 18.91
N LEU A 283 -3.03 -22.41 18.35
CA LEU A 283 -4.23 -21.60 18.13
C LEU A 283 -5.03 -22.12 16.93
N SER A 284 -6.37 -22.02 17.00
CA SER A 284 -7.20 -22.28 15.82
C SER A 284 -6.91 -21.25 14.72
N THR A 285 -7.08 -21.65 13.44
CA THR A 285 -6.89 -20.73 12.31
C THR A 285 -7.79 -19.50 12.42
N ALA A 286 -9.02 -19.67 12.91
CA ALA A 286 -9.96 -18.58 13.15
C ALA A 286 -9.43 -17.59 14.20
N THR A 287 -8.89 -18.08 15.32
CA THR A 287 -8.28 -17.23 16.36
C THR A 287 -7.02 -16.52 15.82
N ALA A 288 -6.16 -17.23 15.12
CA ALA A 288 -4.95 -16.67 14.52
C ALA A 288 -5.28 -15.57 13.48
N ALA A 289 -6.30 -15.80 12.65
CA ALA A 289 -6.78 -14.83 11.67
C ALA A 289 -7.39 -13.59 12.35
N LEU A 290 -8.20 -13.77 13.40
CA LEU A 290 -8.73 -12.67 14.19
C LEU A 290 -7.61 -11.82 14.81
N LEU A 291 -6.63 -12.46 15.42
CA LEU A 291 -5.47 -11.80 16.01
C LEU A 291 -4.65 -11.03 14.95
N ALA A 292 -4.42 -11.61 13.78
CA ALA A 292 -3.77 -10.94 12.66
C ALA A 292 -4.58 -9.75 12.13
N SER A 293 -5.90 -9.82 12.18
CA SER A 293 -6.81 -8.72 11.87
C SER A 293 -6.67 -7.56 12.87
N VAL A 294 -6.70 -7.87 14.18
CA VAL A 294 -6.53 -6.88 15.26
C VAL A 294 -5.17 -6.20 15.15
N ARG A 295 -4.09 -6.94 14.79
CA ARG A 295 -2.79 -6.34 14.47
C ARG A 295 -2.91 -5.27 13.37
N GLY A 296 -3.76 -5.49 12.39
CA GLY A 296 -4.05 -4.50 11.35
C GLY A 296 -4.66 -3.21 11.89
N PHE A 297 -5.60 -3.30 12.83
CA PHE A 297 -6.13 -2.11 13.53
C PHE A 297 -5.06 -1.38 14.33
N MET A 298 -4.14 -2.08 14.97
CA MET A 298 -3.04 -1.47 15.71
C MET A 298 -2.11 -0.64 14.83
N GLN A 299 -2.09 -0.84 13.49
CA GLN A 299 -1.36 0.05 12.58
C GLN A 299 -1.89 1.49 12.61
N LEU A 300 -3.18 1.69 12.84
CA LEU A 300 -3.75 3.03 13.00
C LEU A 300 -3.21 3.70 14.27
N ALA A 301 -3.11 2.94 15.38
CA ALA A 301 -2.52 3.44 16.62
C ALA A 301 -1.05 3.88 16.45
N GLY A 302 -0.31 3.26 15.53
CA GLY A 302 1.05 3.68 15.17
C GLY A 302 1.11 4.93 14.30
N ARG A 303 0.06 5.23 13.54
CA ARG A 303 0.02 6.37 12.60
C ARG A 303 -0.55 7.64 13.22
N ILE A 304 -1.59 7.52 14.05
CA ILE A 304 -2.31 8.68 14.62
C ILE A 304 -1.37 9.59 15.44
N PRO A 305 -0.57 9.10 16.41
CA PRO A 305 0.30 9.94 17.22
C PRO A 305 1.61 10.34 16.54
N LEU A 306 1.83 9.92 15.29
CA LEU A 306 3.15 9.98 14.63
C LEU A 306 3.68 11.40 14.50
N VAL A 307 2.85 12.38 14.16
CA VAL A 307 3.27 13.77 14.02
C VAL A 307 3.75 14.33 15.37
N ALA A 308 3.01 14.08 16.44
CA ALA A 308 3.41 14.48 17.78
C ALA A 308 4.70 13.77 18.24
N ALA A 309 4.84 12.49 17.90
CA ALA A 309 6.03 11.71 18.21
C ALA A 309 7.27 12.23 17.45
N ILE A 310 7.15 12.56 16.16
CA ILE A 310 8.25 13.13 15.36
C ILE A 310 8.71 14.47 15.94
N ASN A 311 7.78 15.33 16.35
CA ASN A 311 8.11 16.61 16.96
C ASN A 311 8.88 16.47 18.28
N ARG A 312 8.67 15.37 19.02
CA ARG A 312 9.33 15.09 20.31
C ARG A 312 10.64 14.33 20.16
N PHE A 313 10.74 13.35 19.28
CA PHE A 313 11.82 12.38 19.24
C PHE A 313 12.65 12.34 17.94
N THR A 314 12.30 13.11 16.93
CA THR A 314 12.84 13.07 15.56
C THR A 314 12.53 11.77 14.78
N ALA A 315 12.37 11.88 13.46
CA ALA A 315 12.03 10.74 12.61
C ALA A 315 13.09 9.62 12.62
N PRO A 316 14.41 9.89 12.56
CA PRO A 316 15.43 8.84 12.58
C PRO A 316 15.40 8.00 13.86
N ARG A 317 15.25 8.63 15.03
CA ARG A 317 15.18 7.90 16.32
C ARG A 317 13.95 7.00 16.38
N LEU A 318 12.81 7.48 15.90
CA LEU A 318 11.57 6.69 15.86
C LEU A 318 11.68 5.50 14.91
N ILE A 319 12.34 5.65 13.75
CA ILE A 319 12.58 4.54 12.81
C ILE A 319 13.43 3.45 13.46
N ILE A 320 14.53 3.82 14.10
CA ILE A 320 15.41 2.88 14.79
C ILE A 320 14.63 2.13 15.88
N ALA A 321 13.92 2.88 16.74
CA ALA A 321 13.12 2.29 17.81
C ALA A 321 12.01 1.36 17.29
N ALA A 322 11.30 1.75 16.23
CA ALA A 322 10.25 0.95 15.64
C ALA A 322 10.79 -0.35 15.01
N ARG A 323 11.96 -0.32 14.35
CA ARG A 323 12.58 -1.53 13.79
C ARG A 323 13.07 -2.49 14.87
N TYR A 324 13.68 -2.00 15.95
CA TYR A 324 14.00 -2.83 17.11
C TYR A 324 12.74 -3.43 17.75
N ALA A 325 11.71 -2.60 17.97
CA ALA A 325 10.45 -3.07 18.54
C ALA A 325 9.75 -4.11 17.65
N LEU A 326 9.86 -4.00 16.32
CA LEU A 326 9.37 -5.02 15.39
C LEU A 326 10.11 -6.35 15.60
N GLY A 327 11.44 -6.34 15.68
CA GLY A 327 12.24 -7.55 15.93
C GLY A 327 11.90 -8.20 17.26
N VAL A 328 11.80 -7.39 18.34
CA VAL A 328 11.42 -7.87 19.68
C VAL A 328 9.98 -8.41 19.68
N SER A 329 9.03 -7.72 19.00
CA SER A 329 7.65 -8.20 18.95
C SER A 329 7.51 -9.56 18.29
N ALA A 330 8.36 -9.87 17.30
CA ALA A 330 8.37 -11.17 16.64
C ALA A 330 8.74 -12.31 17.59
N LEU A 331 9.53 -12.08 18.65
CA LEU A 331 9.82 -13.10 19.66
C LEU A 331 8.55 -13.51 20.42
N PHE A 332 7.65 -12.57 20.70
CA PHE A 332 6.38 -12.88 21.35
C PHE A 332 5.46 -13.73 20.46
N LEU A 333 5.61 -13.64 19.14
CA LEU A 333 4.87 -14.50 18.21
C LEU A 333 5.23 -15.98 18.40
N LEU A 334 6.47 -16.31 18.75
CA LEU A 334 6.88 -17.69 19.04
C LEU A 334 6.18 -18.27 20.27
N GLY A 335 5.86 -17.44 21.24
CA GLY A 335 5.10 -17.82 22.44
C GLY A 335 3.58 -17.71 22.31
N SER A 336 3.05 -17.51 21.10
CA SER A 336 1.63 -17.19 20.84
C SER A 336 0.63 -18.29 21.22
N GLY A 337 1.08 -19.49 21.55
CA GLY A 337 0.25 -20.50 22.23
C GLY A 337 -0.34 -19.99 23.55
N ASN A 338 0.34 -19.05 24.21
CA ASN A 338 -0.22 -18.27 25.29
C ASN A 338 -0.82 -16.97 24.71
N ILE A 339 -2.11 -16.75 24.93
CA ILE A 339 -2.85 -15.60 24.41
C ILE A 339 -2.24 -14.24 24.84
N ALA A 340 -1.63 -14.15 26.01
CA ALA A 340 -0.98 -12.93 26.46
C ALA A 340 0.20 -12.55 25.57
N PHE A 341 1.04 -13.50 25.17
CA PHE A 341 2.13 -13.24 24.21
C PHE A 341 1.61 -12.89 22.83
N ALA A 342 0.54 -13.54 22.37
CA ALA A 342 -0.12 -13.18 21.11
C ALA A 342 -0.63 -11.73 21.14
N ILE A 343 -1.23 -11.27 22.23
CA ILE A 343 -1.70 -9.89 22.39
C ILE A 343 -0.50 -8.91 22.37
N VAL A 344 0.57 -9.19 23.11
CA VAL A 344 1.79 -8.35 23.10
C VAL A 344 2.34 -8.24 21.68
N TYR A 345 2.48 -9.36 20.96
CA TYR A 345 2.89 -9.36 19.56
C TYR A 345 2.02 -8.44 18.70
N ILE A 346 0.70 -8.60 18.78
CA ILE A 346 -0.26 -7.86 17.96
C ILE A 346 -0.15 -6.36 18.17
N VAL A 347 -0.09 -5.92 19.42
CA VAL A 347 0.00 -4.51 19.77
C VAL A 347 1.30 -3.92 19.25
N PHE A 348 2.43 -4.52 19.59
CA PHE A 348 3.74 -3.97 19.23
C PHE A 348 4.01 -4.09 17.72
N ALA A 349 3.76 -5.24 17.09
CA ALA A 349 3.95 -5.41 15.67
C ALA A 349 3.00 -4.51 14.86
N GLY A 350 1.75 -4.35 15.30
CA GLY A 350 0.80 -3.47 14.64
C GLY A 350 1.25 -2.01 14.67
N ILE A 351 1.53 -1.48 15.87
CA ILE A 351 1.99 -0.10 16.06
C ILE A 351 3.27 0.17 15.25
N THR A 352 4.24 -0.73 15.30
CA THR A 352 5.54 -0.54 14.63
C THR A 352 5.43 -0.57 13.11
N ILE A 353 4.68 -1.53 12.53
CA ILE A 353 4.45 -1.58 11.08
C ILE A 353 3.67 -0.35 10.62
N GLY A 354 2.68 0.09 11.41
CA GLY A 354 1.92 1.31 11.13
C GLY A 354 2.81 2.55 11.10
N ALA A 355 3.67 2.72 12.10
CA ALA A 355 4.61 3.83 12.19
C ALA A 355 5.65 3.81 11.06
N LEU A 356 6.30 2.65 10.81
CA LEU A 356 7.34 2.50 9.78
C LEU A 356 6.85 2.88 8.39
N SER A 357 5.63 2.50 8.02
CA SER A 357 5.05 2.81 6.71
C SER A 357 4.99 4.31 6.39
N ALA A 358 4.88 5.16 7.40
CA ALA A 358 4.87 6.62 7.24
C ALA A 358 6.24 7.25 7.51
N LEU A 359 6.99 6.74 8.50
CA LEU A 359 8.31 7.25 8.88
C LEU A 359 9.33 7.11 7.76
N ASP A 360 9.32 6.01 7.01
CA ASP A 360 10.24 5.81 5.87
C ASP A 360 10.02 6.89 4.80
N GLY A 361 8.77 7.29 4.53
CA GLY A 361 8.45 8.38 3.63
C GLY A 361 8.91 9.76 4.14
N VAL A 362 8.77 10.02 5.44
CA VAL A 362 9.23 11.27 6.07
C VAL A 362 10.75 11.37 6.05
N ALA A 363 11.45 10.28 6.40
CA ALA A 363 12.91 10.24 6.37
C ALA A 363 13.48 10.41 4.96
N ALA A 364 12.85 9.77 3.96
CA ALA A 364 13.26 9.87 2.58
C ALA A 364 13.21 11.33 2.05
N ARG A 365 12.21 12.11 2.46
CA ARG A 365 12.11 13.54 2.10
C ARG A 365 13.25 14.39 2.64
N GLY A 366 13.84 14.02 3.76
CA GLY A 366 15.02 14.68 4.33
C GLY A 366 16.33 14.31 3.64
N ILE A 367 16.35 13.26 2.81
CA ILE A 367 17.56 12.73 2.18
C ILE A 367 17.58 12.98 0.67
N VAL A 368 16.43 12.96 0.02
CA VAL A 368 16.28 13.01 -1.45
C VAL A 368 15.77 14.38 -1.88
N GLU A 369 16.42 14.96 -2.89
CA GLU A 369 16.01 16.24 -3.47
C GLU A 369 14.60 16.16 -4.09
N PRO A 370 13.76 17.22 -3.93
CA PRO A 370 12.39 17.23 -4.41
C PRO A 370 12.24 16.92 -5.91
N GLN A 371 13.18 17.39 -6.75
CA GLN A 371 13.14 17.25 -8.21
C GLN A 371 13.26 15.80 -8.68
N VAL A 372 14.01 14.97 -7.95
CA VAL A 372 14.27 13.56 -8.28
C VAL A 372 13.58 12.59 -7.31
N PHE A 373 12.82 13.12 -6.35
CA PHE A 373 12.21 12.33 -5.28
C PHE A 373 11.38 11.14 -5.80
N GLY A 374 10.51 11.37 -6.78
CA GLY A 374 9.66 10.32 -7.35
C GLY A 374 10.46 9.19 -8.00
N THR A 375 11.48 9.55 -8.78
CA THR A 375 12.32 8.56 -9.48
C THR A 375 13.17 7.74 -8.52
N VAL A 376 13.78 8.40 -7.54
CA VAL A 376 14.61 7.73 -6.52
C VAL A 376 13.76 6.83 -5.63
N MET A 377 12.59 7.31 -5.17
CA MET A 377 11.67 6.50 -4.36
C MET A 377 11.09 5.33 -5.14
N GLY A 378 10.85 5.48 -6.45
CA GLY A 378 10.48 4.38 -7.33
C GLY A 378 11.55 3.29 -7.39
N GLY A 379 12.82 3.69 -7.48
CA GLY A 379 13.96 2.76 -7.45
C GLY A 379 14.13 2.06 -6.09
N ILE A 380 14.00 2.80 -4.99
CA ILE A 380 14.01 2.24 -3.63
C ILE A 380 12.82 1.28 -3.46
N GLY A 381 11.64 1.63 -3.99
CA GLY A 381 10.45 0.77 -4.01
C GLY A 381 10.69 -0.56 -4.70
N LEU A 382 11.43 -0.56 -5.82
CA LEU A 382 11.82 -1.81 -6.50
C LEU A 382 12.77 -2.65 -5.63
N ILE A 383 13.76 -2.04 -5.00
CA ILE A 383 14.69 -2.74 -4.10
C ILE A 383 13.96 -3.30 -2.87
N THR A 384 13.04 -2.55 -2.28
CA THR A 384 12.23 -3.06 -1.15
C THR A 384 11.28 -4.18 -1.58
N THR A 385 10.75 -4.13 -2.82
CA THR A 385 9.97 -5.23 -3.37
C THR A 385 10.79 -6.51 -3.52
N LEU A 386 12.07 -6.42 -3.93
CA LEU A 386 13.00 -7.56 -3.91
C LEU A 386 13.17 -8.13 -2.50
N GLY A 387 13.34 -7.28 -1.49
CA GLY A 387 13.38 -7.71 -0.09
C GLY A 387 12.09 -8.44 0.33
N GLY A 388 10.93 -7.86 -0.05
CA GLY A 388 9.62 -8.44 0.19
C GLY A 388 9.40 -9.80 -0.47
N ALA A 389 10.06 -10.06 -1.59
CA ALA A 389 10.05 -11.37 -2.27
C ALA A 389 11.01 -12.36 -1.62
N ILE A 390 12.25 -11.94 -1.36
CA ILE A 390 13.31 -12.79 -0.79
C ILE A 390 12.93 -13.29 0.61
N GLY A 391 12.29 -12.46 1.41
CA GLY A 391 11.91 -12.79 2.79
C GLY A 391 11.11 -14.09 2.90
N PRO A 392 9.91 -14.19 2.31
CA PRO A 392 9.11 -15.41 2.33
C PRO A 392 9.76 -16.60 1.64
N ILE A 393 10.51 -16.40 0.54
CA ILE A 393 11.23 -17.45 -0.16
C ILE A 393 12.24 -18.11 0.79
N PHE A 394 13.13 -17.32 1.36
CA PHE A 394 14.20 -17.80 2.22
C PHE A 394 13.65 -18.39 3.53
N SER A 395 12.65 -17.75 4.11
CA SER A 395 12.01 -18.21 5.33
C SER A 395 11.22 -19.51 5.14
N GLY A 396 10.57 -19.69 3.97
CA GLY A 396 9.93 -20.94 3.61
C GLY A 396 10.94 -22.08 3.46
N TRP A 397 12.07 -21.81 2.81
CA TRP A 397 13.15 -22.77 2.68
C TRP A 397 13.73 -23.18 4.05
N LEU A 398 13.99 -22.24 4.93
CA LEU A 398 14.45 -22.54 6.28
C LEU A 398 13.43 -23.35 7.08
N LYS A 399 12.13 -23.04 6.95
CA LYS A 399 11.07 -23.80 7.60
C LYS A 399 11.10 -25.26 7.18
N ASP A 400 11.30 -25.54 5.89
CA ASP A 400 11.36 -26.90 5.38
C ASP A 400 12.64 -27.62 5.84
N VAL A 401 13.81 -26.96 5.73
CA VAL A 401 15.11 -27.54 6.11
C VAL A 401 15.17 -27.91 7.59
N PHE A 402 14.69 -27.02 8.45
CA PHE A 402 14.72 -27.22 9.91
C PHE A 402 13.44 -27.85 10.46
N ASN A 403 12.45 -28.09 9.63
CA ASN A 403 11.10 -28.54 10.00
C ASN A 403 10.56 -27.77 11.23
N SER A 404 10.72 -26.45 11.21
CA SER A 404 10.47 -25.59 12.36
C SER A 404 9.74 -24.30 11.97
N SER A 405 8.64 -24.00 12.67
CA SER A 405 7.93 -22.70 12.57
C SER A 405 8.70 -21.53 13.24
N ILE A 406 9.78 -21.84 13.97
CA ILE A 406 10.65 -20.82 14.59
C ILE A 406 11.55 -20.15 13.54
N ALA A 407 12.01 -20.91 12.53
CA ALA A 407 12.98 -20.44 11.55
C ALA A 407 12.52 -19.17 10.78
N PRO A 408 11.29 -19.05 10.26
CA PRO A 408 10.81 -17.82 9.64
C PRO A 408 10.85 -16.60 10.57
N ILE A 409 10.49 -16.79 11.84
CA ILE A 409 10.44 -15.71 12.83
C ILE A 409 11.85 -15.25 13.25
N THR A 410 12.80 -16.17 13.29
CA THR A 410 14.22 -15.83 13.49
C THR A 410 14.72 -14.89 12.40
N ILE A 411 14.36 -15.11 11.13
CA ILE A 411 14.68 -14.19 10.03
C ILE A 411 14.07 -12.81 10.26
N VAL A 412 12.81 -12.75 10.70
CA VAL A 412 12.18 -11.47 11.05
C VAL A 412 12.98 -10.72 12.12
N CYS A 413 13.36 -11.40 13.20
CA CYS A 413 14.15 -10.79 14.28
C CYS A 413 15.50 -10.29 13.77
N ILE A 414 16.26 -11.12 13.07
CA ILE A 414 17.61 -10.78 12.56
C ILE A 414 17.51 -9.60 11.58
N THR A 415 16.63 -9.66 10.62
CA THR A 415 16.54 -8.63 9.57
C THR A 415 15.95 -7.31 10.09
N ALA A 416 15.02 -7.33 11.03
CA ALA A 416 14.51 -6.12 11.67
C ALA A 416 15.57 -5.43 12.53
N ILE A 417 16.34 -6.19 13.33
CA ILE A 417 17.45 -5.68 14.13
C ILE A 417 18.56 -5.16 13.23
N ALA A 418 18.96 -5.91 12.20
CA ALA A 418 19.95 -5.46 11.23
C ALA A 418 19.52 -4.17 10.49
N ALA A 419 18.23 -4.05 10.14
CA ALA A 419 17.67 -2.84 9.57
C ALA A 419 17.79 -1.63 10.52
N ALA A 420 17.56 -1.84 11.83
CA ALA A 420 17.72 -0.81 12.85
C ALA A 420 19.20 -0.39 12.98
N MET A 421 20.13 -1.36 13.03
CA MET A 421 21.56 -1.11 13.10
C MET A 421 22.07 -0.34 11.89
N VAL A 422 21.71 -0.77 10.68
CA VAL A 422 22.10 -0.09 9.42
C VAL A 422 21.60 1.35 9.41
N PHE A 423 20.37 1.58 9.88
CA PHE A 423 19.83 2.93 9.94
C PHE A 423 20.52 3.81 10.98
N SER A 424 20.99 3.24 12.09
CA SER A 424 21.74 3.96 13.12
C SER A 424 23.13 4.40 12.67
N LEU A 425 23.69 3.77 11.62
CA LEU A 425 24.97 4.15 11.04
C LEU A 425 24.88 5.34 10.08
N GLN A 426 23.69 5.92 9.86
CA GLN A 426 23.56 7.10 9.01
C GLN A 426 24.28 8.30 9.63
N PRO A 427 25.08 9.04 8.83
CA PRO A 427 25.71 10.27 9.31
C PRO A 427 24.67 11.27 9.82
N SER A 428 24.99 12.02 10.89
CA SER A 428 24.16 13.10 11.42
C SER A 428 23.99 14.22 10.38
N ASP A 429 22.89 14.99 10.49
CA ASP A 429 22.55 16.07 9.57
C ASP A 429 23.66 17.15 9.41
N ASP A 430 24.49 17.32 10.42
CA ASP A 430 25.60 18.29 10.41
C ASP A 430 26.71 17.96 9.40
N ALA A 431 26.89 16.66 9.05
CA ALA A 431 27.87 16.23 8.05
C ALA A 431 27.40 16.41 6.58
N GLY A 432 26.11 16.70 6.35
CA GLY A 432 25.52 16.83 5.01
C GLY A 432 25.58 18.25 4.43
N VAL A 433 25.91 19.25 5.22
CA VAL A 433 25.99 20.66 4.75
C VAL A 433 27.27 20.94 3.97
N GLU A 434 28.35 20.17 4.18
CA GLU A 434 29.60 20.37 3.45
C GLU A 434 29.60 19.85 2.01
N VAL A 435 28.73 18.89 1.65
CA VAL A 435 28.66 18.32 0.29
C VAL A 435 27.90 19.25 -0.70
N ARG A 436 27.20 20.27 -0.23
CA ARG A 436 26.49 21.25 -1.09
C ARG A 436 27.38 22.35 -1.69
N LYS A 437 28.69 22.40 -1.40
CA LYS A 437 29.62 23.48 -1.84
C LYS A 437 30.76 23.02 -2.73
N SER A 438 30.80 21.78 -3.17
CA SER A 438 31.77 21.29 -4.16
C SER A 438 30.99 20.85 -5.46
#